data_c04eeae2425e81a195606b6c919f61b3
#
_entry.id   c04eeae2425e81a195606b6c919f61b3
#
_cell.length_a   1.000
_cell.length_b   1.000
_cell.length_c   1.000
_cell.angle_alpha   90.00
_cell.angle_beta   90.00
_cell.angle_gamma   90.00
#
_symmetry.space_group_name_H-M   'P 1'
#
loop_
_entity.id
_entity.type
_entity.pdbx_description
1 polymer ?
#
loop_
_entity_poly.entity_id
_entity_poly.type
_entity_poly.pdbx_seq_one_letter_code
_entity_poly.pdbx_strand_id
1 'polypeptide(L)'
;MRWAQITVLAPEESTEAVSFALTSAGCAGVAEVTGRPCVVKGFIAPDDDEHAALRHVQEACARLPECGLAAVDQVLLDYVDERDWANEWKKHFK
;
A
#
# COMPACT_ATOMS: atom_id res chain seq x y z
N MET A 1 14.94 10.80 -7.66
CA MET A 1 14.65 10.24 -6.33
C MET A 1 13.70 9.07 -6.46
N ARG A 2 13.95 8.03 -5.71
CA ARG A 2 13.06 6.86 -5.72
C ARG A 2 12.11 6.90 -4.53
N TRP A 3 10.84 6.66 -4.81
CA TRP A 3 9.84 6.48 -3.80
C TRP A 3 9.68 5.00 -3.50
N ALA A 4 9.46 4.66 -2.25
CA ALA A 4 9.10 3.28 -1.88
C ALA A 4 7.60 3.09 -2.10
N GLN A 5 7.23 1.92 -2.62
CA GLN A 5 5.85 1.55 -2.84
C GLN A 5 5.56 0.25 -2.12
N ILE A 6 4.60 0.28 -1.20
CA ILE A 6 4.11 -0.93 -0.56
C ILE A 6 2.84 -1.34 -1.27
N THR A 7 2.84 -2.54 -1.83
CA THR A 7 1.69 -3.10 -2.53
C THR A 7 1.11 -4.23 -1.70
N VAL A 8 -0.18 -4.14 -1.40
CA VAL A 8 -0.89 -5.17 -0.64
C VAL A 8 -1.97 -5.77 -1.51
N LEU A 9 -1.94 -7.09 -1.67
CA LEU A 9 -2.98 -7.83 -2.36
C LEU A 9 -3.95 -8.36 -1.30
N ALA A 10 -5.18 -7.89 -1.31
CA ALA A 10 -6.14 -8.18 -0.25
C ALA A 10 -7.54 -8.44 -0.80
N PRO A 11 -8.35 -9.25 -0.09
CA PRO A 11 -9.76 -9.36 -0.41
C PRO A 11 -10.48 -8.02 -0.25
N GLU A 12 -11.54 -7.82 -1.00
CA GLU A 12 -12.29 -6.55 -1.02
C GLU A 12 -12.69 -6.10 0.39
N GLU A 13 -13.13 -7.02 1.25
CA GLU A 13 -13.58 -6.69 2.61
C GLU A 13 -12.46 -6.12 3.48
N SER A 14 -11.19 -6.37 3.15
CA SER A 14 -10.04 -5.93 3.94
C SER A 14 -9.38 -4.67 3.39
N THR A 15 -9.80 -4.17 2.23
CA THR A 15 -9.12 -3.04 1.58
C THR A 15 -9.15 -1.76 2.39
N GLU A 16 -10.26 -1.47 3.06
CA GLU A 16 -10.38 -0.27 3.88
C GLU A 16 -9.40 -0.31 5.06
N ALA A 17 -9.31 -1.45 5.73
CA ALA A 17 -8.37 -1.64 6.83
C ALA A 17 -6.92 -1.55 6.36
N VAL A 18 -6.63 -2.08 5.17
CA VAL A 18 -5.29 -1.99 4.56
C VAL A 18 -4.95 -0.54 4.23
N SER A 19 -5.88 0.20 3.65
CA SER A 19 -5.68 1.63 3.36
C SER A 19 -5.39 2.42 4.62
N PHE A 20 -6.10 2.12 5.71
CA PHE A 20 -5.86 2.73 7.01
C PHE A 20 -4.46 2.40 7.54
N ALA A 21 -4.04 1.13 7.40
CA ALA A 21 -2.72 0.69 7.83
C ALA A 21 -1.61 1.42 7.07
N LEU A 22 -1.76 1.58 5.76
CA LEU A 22 -0.80 2.30 4.94
C LEU A 22 -0.72 3.77 5.33
N THR A 23 -1.86 4.41 5.56
CA THR A 23 -1.91 5.80 6.01
C THR A 23 -1.24 5.95 7.37
N SER A 24 -1.53 5.04 8.30
CA SER A 24 -0.94 5.04 9.64
C SER A 24 0.57 4.81 9.61
N ALA A 25 1.06 4.09 8.62
CA ALA A 25 2.48 3.83 8.43
C ALA A 25 3.25 5.05 7.93
N GLY A 26 2.56 6.11 7.53
CA GLY A 26 3.17 7.34 7.06
C GLY A 26 3.23 7.46 5.54
N CYS A 27 2.43 6.70 4.81
CA CYS A 27 2.37 6.82 3.36
C CYS A 27 1.83 8.20 2.95
N ALA A 28 2.51 8.83 2.00
CA ALA A 28 2.11 10.14 1.50
C ALA A 28 0.84 10.07 0.64
N GLY A 29 0.58 8.90 0.05
CA GLY A 29 -0.62 8.67 -0.74
C GLY A 29 -0.95 7.20 -0.78
N VAL A 30 -2.23 6.88 -0.94
CA VAL A 30 -2.73 5.51 -1.04
C VAL A 30 -3.64 5.42 -2.25
N ALA A 31 -3.47 4.36 -3.05
CA ALA A 31 -4.31 4.10 -4.22
C ALA A 31 -4.87 2.69 -4.12
N GLU A 32 -6.13 2.53 -4.50
CA GLU A 32 -6.80 1.23 -4.55
C GLU A 32 -7.18 0.89 -5.98
N VAL A 33 -6.96 -0.37 -6.35
CA VAL A 33 -7.42 -0.91 -7.63
C VAL A 33 -8.31 -2.10 -7.32
N THR A 34 -9.57 -2.00 -7.74
CA THR A 34 -10.55 -3.07 -7.53
C THR A 34 -10.23 -4.25 -8.45
N GLY A 35 -10.31 -5.44 -7.90
CA GLY A 35 -10.03 -6.66 -8.65
C GLY A 35 -10.12 -7.89 -7.76
N ARG A 36 -9.58 -8.99 -8.24
CA ARG A 36 -9.54 -10.25 -7.50
C ARG A 36 -8.13 -10.84 -7.56
N PRO A 37 -7.26 -10.56 -6.58
CA PRO A 37 -7.50 -9.73 -5.39
C PRO A 37 -7.47 -8.24 -5.69
N CYS A 38 -7.99 -7.44 -4.77
CA CYS A 38 -7.83 -6.00 -4.83
C CYS A 38 -6.39 -5.62 -4.54
N VAL A 39 -5.92 -4.55 -5.16
CA VAL A 39 -4.55 -4.05 -4.98
C VAL A 39 -4.62 -2.71 -4.27
N VAL A 40 -3.93 -2.60 -3.13
CA VAL A 40 -3.82 -1.34 -2.40
C VAL A 40 -2.35 -0.95 -2.38
N LYS A 41 -2.04 0.23 -2.87
CA LYS A 41 -0.66 0.73 -2.95
C LYS A 41 -0.48 1.94 -2.07
N GLY A 42 0.58 1.96 -1.29
CA GLY A 42 0.97 3.11 -0.49
C GLY A 42 2.35 3.59 -0.89
N PHE A 43 2.53 4.90 -0.98
CA PHE A 43 3.79 5.50 -1.42
C PHE A 43 4.47 6.20 -0.25
N ILE A 44 5.76 5.91 -0.06
CA ILE A 44 6.56 6.44 1.03
C ILE A 44 7.64 7.34 0.45
N ALA A 45 7.71 8.58 0.96
CA ALA A 45 8.68 9.57 0.49
C ALA A 45 10.12 9.07 0.73
N PRO A 46 11.07 9.50 -0.11
CA PRO A 46 12.47 9.07 0.03
C PRO A 46 13.09 9.40 1.38
N ASP A 47 12.59 10.42 2.07
CA ASP A 47 13.11 10.86 3.37
C ASP A 47 12.56 10.04 4.53
N ASP A 48 11.53 9.22 4.30
CA ASP A 48 10.91 8.41 5.34
C ASP A 48 11.50 7.00 5.37
N ASP A 49 11.32 6.33 6.51
CA ASP A 49 11.83 4.97 6.69
C ASP A 49 10.86 3.95 6.12
N GLU A 50 11.12 3.50 4.89
CA GLU A 50 10.26 2.52 4.21
C GLU A 50 10.25 1.16 4.91
N HIS A 51 11.33 0.80 5.59
CA HIS A 51 11.38 -0.49 6.29
C HIS A 51 10.52 -0.48 7.54
N ALA A 52 10.52 0.62 8.27
CA ALA A 52 9.63 0.78 9.44
C ALA A 52 8.17 0.79 9.00
N ALA A 53 7.86 1.48 7.90
CA ALA A 53 6.52 1.52 7.34
C ALA A 53 6.07 0.13 6.89
N LEU A 54 6.93 -0.61 6.20
CA LEU A 54 6.63 -1.97 5.77
C LEU A 54 6.31 -2.88 6.96
N ARG A 55 7.12 -2.78 8.02
CA ARG A 55 6.91 -3.57 9.23
C ARG A 55 5.56 -3.24 9.86
N HIS A 56 5.23 -1.96 9.95
CA HIS A 56 3.94 -1.52 10.49
C HIS A 56 2.77 -2.10 9.71
N VAL A 57 2.85 -2.05 8.39
CA VAL A 57 1.81 -2.59 7.52
C VAL A 57 1.69 -4.11 7.67
N GLN A 58 2.83 -4.81 7.73
CA GLN A 58 2.83 -6.27 7.92
C GLN A 58 2.19 -6.65 9.26
N GLU A 59 2.51 -5.95 10.32
CA GLU A 59 1.93 -6.20 11.64
C GLU A 59 0.42 -5.92 11.66
N ALA A 60 0.01 -4.81 11.04
CA ALA A 60 -1.40 -4.46 10.96
C ALA A 60 -2.19 -5.50 10.16
N CYS A 61 -1.62 -5.93 9.02
CA CYS A 61 -2.25 -6.96 8.19
C CYS A 61 -2.35 -8.31 8.90
N ALA A 62 -1.35 -8.65 9.72
CA ALA A 62 -1.35 -9.89 10.49
C ALA A 62 -2.48 -9.92 11.53
N ARG A 63 -2.97 -8.75 11.95
CA ARG A 63 -4.06 -8.63 12.93
C ARG A 63 -5.45 -8.67 12.31
N LEU A 64 -5.57 -8.59 10.99
CA LEU A 64 -6.89 -8.56 10.33
C LEU A 64 -7.77 -9.74 10.69
N PRO A 65 -7.27 -11.00 10.71
CA PRO A 65 -8.11 -12.13 11.11
C PRO A 65 -8.64 -12.02 12.54
N GLU A 66 -7.89 -11.41 13.44
CA GLU A 66 -8.32 -11.18 14.81
C GLU A 66 -9.48 -10.19 14.91
N CYS A 67 -9.58 -9.31 13.92
CA CYS A 67 -10.65 -8.31 13.83
C CYS A 67 -11.85 -8.83 13.03
N GLY A 68 -11.83 -10.09 12.61
CA GLY A 68 -12.91 -10.67 11.82
C GLY A 68 -12.84 -10.36 10.33
N LEU A 69 -11.71 -9.87 9.86
CA LEU A 69 -11.49 -9.58 8.45
C LEU A 69 -10.64 -10.68 7.80
N ALA A 70 -10.78 -10.83 6.50
CA ALA A 70 -9.98 -11.81 5.77
C ALA A 70 -8.51 -11.38 5.74
N ALA A 71 -7.61 -12.35 5.84
CA ALA A 71 -6.18 -12.11 5.74
C ALA A 71 -5.80 -11.58 4.36
N VAL A 72 -4.75 -10.74 4.30
CA VAL A 72 -4.23 -10.29 3.02
C VAL A 72 -3.48 -11.43 2.32
N ASP A 73 -3.48 -11.40 0.99
CA ASP A 73 -2.80 -12.42 0.20
C ASP A 73 -1.30 -12.23 0.18
N GLN A 74 -0.85 -10.97 0.06
CA GLN A 74 0.57 -10.67 -0.08
C GLN A 74 0.86 -9.21 0.23
N VAL A 75 2.04 -8.94 0.79
CA VAL A 75 2.55 -7.59 1.02
C VAL A 75 3.92 -7.51 0.32
N LEU A 76 4.07 -6.55 -0.57
CA LEU A 76 5.27 -6.38 -1.38
C LEU A 76 5.85 -4.99 -1.19
N LEU A 77 7.19 -4.90 -1.22
CA LEU A 77 7.90 -3.62 -1.21
C LEU A 77 8.64 -3.46 -2.53
N ASP A 78 8.39 -2.35 -3.20
CA ASP A 78 9.03 -2.00 -4.45
C ASP A 78 9.50 -0.56 -4.40
N TYR A 79 10.24 -0.16 -5.42
CA TYR A 79 10.70 1.21 -5.57
C TYR A 79 10.27 1.73 -6.92
N VAL A 80 9.77 2.97 -6.93
CA VAL A 80 9.37 3.63 -8.17
C VAL A 80 10.13 4.94 -8.31
N ASP A 81 10.57 5.24 -9.53
CA ASP A 81 11.19 6.51 -9.82
C ASP A 81 10.09 7.57 -9.84
N GLU A 82 10.38 8.74 -9.27
CA GLU A 82 9.44 9.86 -9.25
C GLU A 82 8.91 10.17 -10.65
N ARG A 83 9.76 10.04 -11.67
CA ARG A 83 9.39 10.27 -13.06
C ARG A 83 8.36 9.26 -13.54
N ASP A 84 8.54 7.99 -13.21
CA ASP A 84 7.60 6.94 -13.60
C ASP A 84 6.26 7.09 -12.90
N TRP A 85 6.31 7.45 -11.62
CA TRP A 85 5.12 7.71 -10.83
C TRP A 85 4.30 8.87 -11.41
N ALA A 86 4.95 9.96 -11.79
CA ALA A 86 4.29 11.11 -12.40
C ALA A 86 3.65 10.74 -13.74
N ASN A 87 4.29 9.88 -14.54
CA ASN A 87 3.75 9.42 -15.82
C ASN A 87 2.52 8.56 -15.62
N GLU A 88 2.51 7.66 -14.63
CA GLU A 88 1.33 6.87 -14.30
C GLU A 88 0.17 7.74 -13.87
N TRP A 89 0.44 8.76 -13.11
CA TRP A 89 -0.56 9.73 -12.68
C TRP A 89 -1.25 10.40 -13.87
N LYS A 90 -0.45 10.83 -14.84
CA LYS A 90 -0.97 11.48 -16.05
C LYS A 90 -1.87 10.55 -16.86
N LYS A 91 -1.58 9.25 -16.88
CA LYS A 91 -2.40 8.26 -17.58
C LYS A 91 -3.76 8.10 -16.95
N HIS A 92 -3.86 8.26 -15.64
CA HIS A 92 -5.13 8.09 -14.91
C HIS A 92 -6.00 9.34 -14.93
N PHE A 93 -5.47 10.48 -15.31
CA PHE A 93 -6.16 11.77 -15.28
C PHE A 93 -6.47 12.35 -16.66
N LYS A 94 -6.68 11.52 -17.61
CA LYS A 94 -7.16 12.00 -18.91
C LYS A 94 -8.64 12.31 -18.87
#